data_f5bf604c9969a481e9e5d0bbb021e0a7
#
_entry.id   f5bf604c9969a481e9e5d0bbb021e0a7
#
_cell.length_a   1.000
_cell.length_b   1.000
_cell.length_c   1.000
_cell.angle_alpha   90.00
_cell.angle_beta   90.00
_cell.angle_gamma   90.00
#
_symmetry.space_group_name_H-M   'P 1'
#
loop_
_entity.id
_entity.type
_entity.pdbx_description
1 polymer ?
#
loop_
_entity_poly.entity_id
_entity_poly.type
_entity_poly.pdbx_seq_one_letter_code
_entity_poly.pdbx_strand_id
1 'polypeptide(L)'
;MKPAVKRLALAVPIALAVPGTALAQAYQCRVPDRIELPRPPRQDSTTVRAPVARYTLAVSWSPEFCRSQRGKAANDYQCSGKIGRFGFVLHGLWPEAAKGPSPQWCALEPRPSIEDIRTNLCMTPAPSLLEHEWAKHGSCMAVTPAGYFKVASILWNSLRLPDADKLSRREGLTAADLRREFVRRNPGFTESSVGLQVSNGGWLRELRLCYDKDFMPTPCPPRGFGPKGAVPLKIWRGL
;
A
#
# COMPACT_ATOMS: atom_id res chain seq x y z
N MET A 1 68.30 -32.69 -19.92
CA MET A 1 67.48 -32.22 -18.77
C MET A 1 66.64 -31.05 -19.24
N LYS A 2 65.31 -31.24 -19.37
CA LYS A 2 64.37 -30.14 -19.80
C LYS A 2 63.66 -29.63 -18.50
N PRO A 3 63.52 -28.31 -18.29
CA PRO A 3 62.82 -27.81 -17.12
C PRO A 3 61.31 -27.89 -17.31
N ALA A 4 60.60 -28.36 -16.29
CA ALA A 4 59.16 -28.44 -16.26
C ALA A 4 58.57 -27.06 -15.88
N VAL A 5 57.76 -26.47 -16.76
CA VAL A 5 57.03 -25.23 -16.50
C VAL A 5 55.75 -25.57 -15.72
N LYS A 6 55.68 -25.19 -14.43
CA LYS A 6 54.46 -25.26 -13.62
C LYS A 6 53.52 -24.13 -14.06
N ARG A 7 52.38 -24.46 -14.64
CA ARG A 7 51.28 -23.50 -14.90
C ARG A 7 50.49 -23.26 -13.60
N LEU A 8 50.58 -22.09 -13.05
CA LEU A 8 49.74 -21.62 -11.94
C LEU A 8 48.37 -21.25 -12.50
N ALA A 9 47.33 -21.98 -12.12
CA ALA A 9 45.96 -21.64 -12.48
C ALA A 9 45.45 -20.59 -11.46
N LEU A 10 45.21 -19.36 -11.91
CA LEU A 10 44.52 -18.32 -11.13
C LEU A 10 43.04 -18.64 -11.12
N ALA A 11 42.51 -19.01 -9.97
CA ALA A 11 41.07 -19.11 -9.74
C ALA A 11 40.51 -17.69 -9.50
N VAL A 12 39.72 -17.17 -10.43
CA VAL A 12 38.98 -15.92 -10.28
C VAL A 12 37.69 -16.21 -9.51
N PRO A 13 37.46 -15.60 -8.35
CA PRO A 13 36.22 -15.79 -7.63
C PRO A 13 35.08 -15.09 -8.40
N ILE A 14 34.08 -15.85 -8.84
CA ILE A 14 32.83 -15.32 -9.38
C ILE A 14 32.01 -14.80 -8.21
N ALA A 15 31.98 -13.48 -8.04
CA ALA A 15 31.06 -12.82 -7.12
C ALA A 15 29.64 -12.97 -7.67
N LEU A 16 28.84 -13.82 -7.02
CA LEU A 16 27.39 -13.91 -7.27
C LEU A 16 26.74 -12.61 -6.79
N ALA A 17 26.45 -11.70 -7.72
CA ALA A 17 25.63 -10.54 -7.46
C ALA A 17 24.20 -11.02 -7.14
N VAL A 18 23.84 -11.02 -5.86
CA VAL A 18 22.44 -11.22 -5.43
C VAL A 18 21.65 -10.01 -5.93
N PRO A 19 20.64 -10.18 -6.82
CA PRO A 19 19.83 -9.05 -7.25
C PRO A 19 19.06 -8.53 -6.00
N GLY A 20 19.42 -7.34 -5.54
CA GLY A 20 18.68 -6.65 -4.51
C GLY A 20 17.24 -6.48 -4.95
N THR A 21 16.29 -7.03 -4.19
CA THR A 21 14.86 -6.82 -4.41
C THR A 21 14.57 -5.34 -4.21
N ALA A 22 14.34 -4.61 -5.29
CA ALA A 22 13.86 -3.24 -5.24
C ALA A 22 12.48 -3.27 -4.57
N LEU A 23 12.39 -2.86 -3.31
CA LEU A 23 11.14 -2.68 -2.59
C LEU A 23 10.45 -1.46 -3.20
N ALA A 24 9.43 -1.70 -4.03
CA ALA A 24 8.69 -0.64 -4.73
C ALA A 24 7.73 0.16 -3.82
N GLN A 25 7.72 -0.14 -2.51
CA GLN A 25 6.77 0.46 -1.56
C GLN A 25 7.21 1.80 -1.00
N ALA A 26 8.49 1.93 -0.62
CA ALA A 26 9.08 3.23 -0.30
C ALA A 26 10.46 3.29 -0.93
N TYR A 27 10.68 4.28 -1.78
CA TYR A 27 12.01 4.45 -2.39
C TYR A 27 13.08 4.79 -1.36
N GLN A 28 12.67 5.55 -0.34
CA GLN A 28 13.46 5.90 0.85
C GLN A 28 12.48 6.26 1.96
N CYS A 29 12.72 5.83 3.18
CA CYS A 29 11.96 6.26 4.35
C CYS A 29 12.87 6.26 5.58
N ARG A 30 12.92 7.40 6.26
CA ARG A 30 13.61 7.57 7.54
C ARG A 30 12.60 8.02 8.58
N VAL A 31 12.30 7.15 9.51
CA VAL A 31 11.43 7.48 10.64
C VAL A 31 12.09 8.55 11.49
N PRO A 32 11.45 9.70 11.78
CA PRO A 32 12.03 10.74 12.61
C PRO A 32 12.15 10.31 14.07
N ASP A 33 13.14 10.85 14.79
CA ASP A 33 13.37 10.54 16.21
C ASP A 33 12.18 10.95 17.09
N ARG A 34 11.51 12.05 16.73
CA ARG A 34 10.32 12.56 17.42
C ARG A 34 9.12 12.49 16.49
N ILE A 35 8.07 11.85 16.94
CA ILE A 35 6.77 11.79 16.29
C ILE A 35 5.76 12.30 17.32
N GLU A 36 4.98 13.28 16.94
CA GLU A 36 3.87 13.75 17.76
C GLU A 36 2.64 12.87 17.53
N LEU A 37 1.99 12.46 18.63
CA LEU A 37 0.70 11.80 18.53
C LEU A 37 -0.32 12.77 17.94
N PRO A 38 -1.02 12.38 16.88
CA PRO A 38 -2.06 13.23 16.31
C PRO A 38 -3.23 13.39 17.29
N ARG A 39 -4.05 14.41 17.03
CA ARG A 39 -5.33 14.53 17.74
C ARG A 39 -6.21 13.34 17.42
N PRO A 40 -7.10 12.91 18.38
CA PRO A 40 -8.06 11.87 18.09
C PRO A 40 -8.82 12.17 16.80
N PRO A 41 -9.06 11.16 15.94
CA PRO A 41 -9.79 11.38 14.72
C PRO A 41 -11.24 11.77 15.04
N ARG A 42 -11.76 12.71 14.26
CA ARG A 42 -13.19 13.03 14.36
C ARG A 42 -13.99 11.94 13.66
N GLN A 43 -14.97 11.39 14.33
CA GLN A 43 -15.92 10.48 13.72
C GLN A 43 -16.70 11.23 12.63
N ASP A 44 -16.56 10.76 11.38
CA ASP A 44 -17.11 11.41 10.16
C ASP A 44 -18.45 10.80 9.71
N SER A 45 -18.87 9.71 10.37
CA SER A 45 -20.06 8.96 10.01
C SER A 45 -20.57 8.15 11.22
N THR A 46 -21.78 7.61 11.13
CA THR A 46 -22.38 6.80 12.19
C THR A 46 -21.61 5.49 12.41
N THR A 47 -21.61 5.01 13.65
CA THR A 47 -21.14 3.67 13.98
C THR A 47 -21.98 2.61 13.28
N VAL A 48 -21.31 1.66 12.61
CA VAL A 48 -21.96 0.50 12.01
C VAL A 48 -21.31 -0.76 12.55
N ARG A 49 -22.12 -1.65 13.12
CA ARG A 49 -21.70 -2.98 13.56
C ARG A 49 -22.35 -4.01 12.65
N ALA A 50 -21.55 -4.69 11.86
CA ALA A 50 -21.98 -5.74 10.96
C ALA A 50 -20.94 -6.86 10.90
N PRO A 51 -21.36 -8.12 10.64
CA PRO A 51 -20.42 -9.20 10.43
C PRO A 51 -19.48 -8.92 9.27
N VAL A 52 -18.17 -9.14 9.48
CA VAL A 52 -17.17 -9.00 8.44
C VAL A 52 -17.24 -10.19 7.49
N ALA A 53 -17.45 -9.94 6.21
CA ALA A 53 -17.52 -10.95 5.16
C ALA A 53 -16.28 -10.97 4.26
N ARG A 54 -15.59 -9.85 4.16
CA ARG A 54 -14.40 -9.66 3.30
C ARG A 54 -13.57 -8.47 3.77
N TYR A 55 -12.43 -8.27 3.13
CA TYR A 55 -11.56 -7.12 3.38
C TYR A 55 -11.13 -6.47 2.07
N THR A 56 -10.91 -5.16 2.13
CA THR A 56 -10.21 -4.40 1.08
C THR A 56 -8.93 -3.81 1.66
N LEU A 57 -7.79 -4.17 1.09
CA LEU A 57 -6.52 -3.48 1.34
C LEU A 57 -6.39 -2.34 0.32
N ALA A 58 -6.48 -1.11 0.81
CA ALA A 58 -6.39 0.09 0.00
C ALA A 58 -4.93 0.59 -0.05
N VAL A 59 -4.41 0.79 -1.26
CA VAL A 59 -3.01 1.13 -1.53
C VAL A 59 -2.96 2.38 -2.39
N SER A 60 -2.67 3.54 -1.79
CA SER A 60 -2.68 4.84 -2.46
C SER A 60 -1.40 5.10 -3.24
N TRP A 61 -1.54 5.78 -4.39
CA TRP A 61 -0.43 6.30 -5.16
C TRP A 61 -0.07 7.71 -4.66
N SER A 62 0.99 7.80 -3.85
CA SER A 62 1.43 9.04 -3.19
C SER A 62 1.65 10.22 -4.13
N PRO A 63 2.29 10.08 -5.32
CA PRO A 63 2.50 11.23 -6.19
C PRO A 63 1.20 11.92 -6.62
N GLU A 64 0.14 11.17 -6.93
CA GLU A 64 -1.16 11.79 -7.28
C GLU A 64 -1.83 12.42 -6.05
N PHE A 65 -1.77 11.76 -4.89
CA PHE A 65 -2.25 12.33 -3.64
C PHE A 65 -1.56 13.65 -3.33
N CYS A 66 -0.23 13.66 -3.36
CA CYS A 66 0.58 14.84 -3.04
C CYS A 66 0.46 15.99 -4.04
N ARG A 67 -0.08 15.75 -5.24
CA ARG A 67 -0.30 16.77 -6.25
C ARG A 67 -1.12 17.96 -5.74
N SER A 68 -2.12 17.69 -4.89
CA SER A 68 -2.98 18.70 -4.28
C SER A 68 -2.75 18.90 -2.77
N GLN A 69 -1.87 18.12 -2.16
CA GLN A 69 -1.66 18.11 -0.70
C GLN A 69 -0.30 18.68 -0.26
N ARG A 70 0.57 18.99 -1.22
CA ARG A 70 1.90 19.58 -0.92
C ARG A 70 1.73 20.90 -0.17
N GLY A 71 2.54 21.12 0.87
CA GLY A 71 2.49 22.29 1.72
C GLY A 71 1.43 22.26 2.83
N LYS A 72 0.58 21.23 2.89
CA LYS A 72 -0.34 21.04 4.01
C LYS A 72 0.36 20.30 5.15
N ALA A 73 0.44 20.90 6.33
CA ALA A 73 1.14 20.35 7.48
C ALA A 73 0.69 18.91 7.85
N ALA A 74 -0.58 18.60 7.75
CA ALA A 74 -1.12 17.27 8.03
C ALA A 74 -0.56 16.17 7.11
N ASN A 75 -0.03 16.52 5.93
CA ASN A 75 0.50 15.60 4.92
C ASN A 75 2.02 15.77 4.72
N ASP A 76 2.69 16.51 5.63
CA ASP A 76 4.09 16.86 5.47
C ASP A 76 4.99 15.61 5.40
N TYR A 77 4.77 14.61 6.24
CA TYR A 77 5.54 13.37 6.18
C TYR A 77 5.46 12.67 4.83
N GLN A 78 4.29 12.61 4.23
CA GLN A 78 4.08 11.94 2.94
C GLN A 78 4.53 12.77 1.75
N CYS A 79 4.34 14.11 1.79
CA CYS A 79 4.39 14.93 0.60
C CYS A 79 5.56 15.92 0.52
N SER A 80 6.29 16.15 1.62
CA SER A 80 7.40 17.12 1.64
C SER A 80 8.75 16.56 1.15
N GLY A 81 8.91 15.23 1.21
CA GLY A 81 10.21 14.59 0.99
C GLY A 81 11.14 14.57 2.19
N LYS A 82 10.77 15.16 3.33
CA LYS A 82 11.64 15.27 4.53
C LYS A 82 12.00 13.91 5.12
N ILE A 83 11.04 12.99 5.19
CA ILE A 83 11.27 11.66 5.76
C ILE A 83 11.43 10.58 4.70
N GLY A 84 11.15 10.89 3.44
CA GLY A 84 11.28 9.91 2.37
C GLY A 84 10.59 10.30 1.08
N ARG A 85 10.75 9.43 0.09
CA ARG A 85 10.06 9.51 -1.21
C ARG A 85 9.17 8.30 -1.31
N PHE A 86 7.88 8.55 -1.50
CA PHE A 86 6.86 7.51 -1.46
C PHE A 86 6.22 7.31 -2.84
N GLY A 87 6.19 6.06 -3.28
CA GLY A 87 5.41 5.60 -4.40
C GLY A 87 4.02 5.14 -3.92
N PHE A 88 3.78 3.84 -3.94
CA PHE A 88 2.63 3.27 -3.26
C PHE A 88 2.82 3.29 -1.75
N VAL A 89 1.75 3.63 -1.03
CA VAL A 89 1.67 3.59 0.44
C VAL A 89 0.38 2.89 0.85
N LEU A 90 0.38 2.26 2.01
CA LEU A 90 -0.84 1.69 2.54
C LEU A 90 -1.76 2.82 3.01
N HIS A 91 -3.00 2.85 2.51
CA HIS A 91 -4.06 3.68 3.03
C HIS A 91 -4.66 3.00 4.26
N GLY A 92 -5.18 1.79 4.12
CA GLY A 92 -5.73 1.03 5.21
C GLY A 92 -6.19 -0.37 4.80
N LEU A 93 -6.63 -1.13 5.80
CA LEU A 93 -7.29 -2.43 5.66
C LEU A 93 -8.73 -2.29 6.18
N TRP A 94 -9.70 -2.45 5.28
CA TRP A 94 -11.10 -2.16 5.56
C TRP A 94 -11.94 -3.42 5.63
N PRO A 95 -12.57 -3.70 6.77
CA PRO A 95 -13.55 -4.77 6.87
C PRO A 95 -14.83 -4.39 6.11
N GLU A 96 -15.41 -5.33 5.39
CA GLU A 96 -16.61 -5.11 4.60
C GLU A 96 -17.69 -6.13 4.95
N ALA A 97 -18.95 -5.69 4.99
CA ALA A 97 -20.11 -6.56 5.12
C ALA A 97 -20.47 -7.21 3.79
N ALA A 98 -21.14 -8.37 3.84
CA ALA A 98 -21.66 -9.03 2.65
C ALA A 98 -22.76 -8.21 1.96
N LYS A 99 -23.58 -7.50 2.75
CA LYS A 99 -24.69 -6.64 2.29
C LYS A 99 -24.80 -5.43 3.21
N GLY A 100 -25.27 -4.31 2.67
CA GLY A 100 -25.47 -3.07 3.42
C GLY A 100 -24.19 -2.29 3.71
N PRO A 101 -24.22 -1.38 4.69
CA PRO A 101 -23.06 -0.61 5.12
C PRO A 101 -22.01 -1.49 5.79
N SER A 102 -20.75 -1.25 5.49
CA SER A 102 -19.62 -1.94 6.10
C SER A 102 -19.40 -1.49 7.55
N PRO A 103 -18.86 -2.36 8.41
CA PRO A 103 -18.59 -2.00 9.80
C PRO A 103 -17.57 -0.87 9.89
N GLN A 104 -17.84 0.11 10.75
CA GLN A 104 -17.00 1.27 10.95
C GLN A 104 -17.24 1.91 12.31
N TRP A 105 -16.21 2.56 12.87
CA TRP A 105 -16.25 3.28 14.13
C TRP A 105 -16.72 2.42 15.32
N CYS A 106 -16.24 1.16 15.39
CA CYS A 106 -16.70 0.20 16.39
C CYS A 106 -16.18 0.51 17.80
N ALA A 107 -15.02 1.13 17.91
CA ALA A 107 -14.46 1.64 19.16
C ALA A 107 -13.50 2.80 18.88
N LEU A 108 -13.44 3.77 19.80
CA LEU A 108 -12.48 4.88 19.74
C LEU A 108 -11.24 4.62 20.60
N GLU A 109 -11.36 3.73 21.57
CA GLU A 109 -10.29 3.31 22.48
C GLU A 109 -10.08 1.78 22.41
N PRO A 110 -8.84 1.30 22.66
CA PRO A 110 -7.62 2.09 22.87
C PRO A 110 -7.14 2.77 21.59
N ARG A 111 -6.47 3.91 21.73
CA ARG A 111 -5.80 4.59 20.60
C ARG A 111 -4.46 3.95 20.28
N PRO A 112 -3.93 4.09 19.03
CA PRO A 112 -2.57 3.71 18.69
C PRO A 112 -1.55 4.38 19.60
N SER A 113 -0.59 3.60 20.07
CA SER A 113 0.56 4.12 20.82
C SER A 113 1.54 4.83 19.87
N ILE A 114 2.49 5.60 20.43
CA ILE A 114 3.57 6.21 19.64
C ILE A 114 4.41 5.14 18.91
N GLU A 115 4.55 3.96 19.50
CA GLU A 115 5.28 2.84 18.91
C GLU A 115 4.51 2.21 17.75
N ASP A 116 3.18 2.07 17.87
CA ASP A 116 2.34 1.63 16.75
C ASP A 116 2.48 2.57 15.55
N ILE A 117 2.46 3.89 15.79
CA ILE A 117 2.64 4.89 14.75
C ILE A 117 4.04 4.83 14.15
N ARG A 118 5.07 4.78 15.00
CA ARG A 118 6.48 4.72 14.59
C ARG A 118 6.76 3.53 13.68
N THR A 119 6.32 2.35 14.08
CA THR A 119 6.53 1.08 13.36
C THR A 119 5.87 1.10 11.99
N ASN A 120 4.72 1.76 11.85
CA ASN A 120 3.93 1.75 10.62
C ASN A 120 4.11 3.00 9.74
N LEU A 121 4.93 3.97 10.16
CA LEU A 121 5.05 5.26 9.49
C LEU A 121 5.61 5.17 8.05
N CYS A 122 6.50 4.23 7.78
CA CYS A 122 7.03 4.05 6.42
C CYS A 122 6.05 3.34 5.48
N MET A 123 5.10 2.59 6.03
CA MET A 123 4.02 1.96 5.28
C MET A 123 2.89 2.95 5.01
N THR A 124 2.54 3.75 6.03
CA THR A 124 1.48 4.78 6.00
C THR A 124 2.06 6.09 6.54
N PRO A 125 2.68 6.95 5.68
CA PRO A 125 3.45 8.12 6.14
C PRO A 125 2.57 9.30 6.56
N ALA A 126 1.59 9.03 7.41
CA ALA A 126 0.67 10.02 7.98
C ALA A 126 0.14 9.53 9.33
N PRO A 127 0.68 10.03 10.48
CA PRO A 127 0.22 9.63 11.81
C PRO A 127 -1.29 9.76 12.02
N SER A 128 -1.88 10.84 11.51
CA SER A 128 -3.32 11.08 11.61
C SER A 128 -4.14 10.06 10.80
N LEU A 129 -3.60 9.55 9.69
CA LEU A 129 -4.23 8.51 8.91
C LEU A 129 -4.17 7.16 9.65
N LEU A 130 -3.04 6.81 10.27
CA LEU A 130 -2.92 5.60 11.10
C LEU A 130 -3.98 5.61 12.22
N GLU A 131 -4.15 6.74 12.90
CA GLU A 131 -5.20 6.90 13.92
C GLU A 131 -6.61 6.73 13.33
N HIS A 132 -6.87 7.38 12.20
CA HIS A 132 -8.18 7.29 11.53
C HIS A 132 -8.50 5.87 11.08
N GLU A 133 -7.56 5.20 10.45
CA GLU A 133 -7.74 3.84 9.94
C GLU A 133 -7.98 2.83 11.06
N TRP A 134 -7.30 2.98 12.18
CA TRP A 134 -7.61 2.19 13.36
C TRP A 134 -9.02 2.48 13.88
N ALA A 135 -9.34 3.74 14.19
CA ALA A 135 -10.60 4.09 14.81
C ALA A 135 -11.82 3.74 13.94
N LYS A 136 -11.71 4.01 12.63
CA LYS A 136 -12.83 3.79 11.69
C LYS A 136 -12.97 2.34 11.27
N HIS A 137 -11.88 1.67 10.97
CA HIS A 137 -11.86 0.35 10.34
C HIS A 137 -11.28 -0.73 11.24
N GLY A 138 -10.10 -0.50 11.81
CA GLY A 138 -9.36 -1.48 12.59
C GLY A 138 -10.11 -1.93 13.84
N SER A 139 -10.76 -1.00 14.53
CA SER A 139 -11.57 -1.27 15.72
C SER A 139 -12.76 -2.22 15.50
N CYS A 140 -13.12 -2.45 14.22
CA CYS A 140 -14.19 -3.37 13.85
C CYS A 140 -13.70 -4.79 13.52
N MET A 141 -12.39 -5.00 13.48
CA MET A 141 -11.80 -6.29 13.11
C MET A 141 -10.71 -6.79 14.06
N ALA A 142 -10.21 -5.95 14.94
CA ALA A 142 -9.15 -6.29 15.88
C ALA A 142 -9.45 -5.70 17.26
N VAL A 143 -8.93 -6.33 18.32
CA VAL A 143 -9.11 -5.89 19.69
C VAL A 143 -8.17 -4.73 20.05
N THR A 144 -7.00 -4.68 19.41
CA THR A 144 -5.97 -3.68 19.68
C THR A 144 -5.43 -3.05 18.40
N PRO A 145 -4.95 -1.77 18.46
CA PRO A 145 -4.28 -1.13 17.33
C PRO A 145 -3.11 -1.97 16.79
N ALA A 146 -2.25 -2.47 17.67
CA ALA A 146 -1.12 -3.33 17.31
C ALA A 146 -1.57 -4.58 16.53
N GLY A 147 -2.67 -5.21 16.92
CA GLY A 147 -3.26 -6.36 16.23
C GLY A 147 -3.72 -6.01 14.81
N TYR A 148 -4.40 -4.89 14.65
CA TYR A 148 -4.82 -4.37 13.35
C TYR A 148 -3.62 -4.08 12.44
N PHE A 149 -2.66 -3.31 12.92
CA PHE A 149 -1.48 -2.95 12.13
C PHE A 149 -0.63 -4.16 11.78
N LYS A 150 -0.55 -5.16 12.66
CA LYS A 150 0.13 -6.43 12.37
C LYS A 150 -0.48 -7.12 11.16
N VAL A 151 -1.81 -7.28 11.11
CA VAL A 151 -2.49 -7.90 9.96
C VAL A 151 -2.29 -7.08 8.70
N ALA A 152 -2.50 -5.76 8.77
CA ALA A 152 -2.32 -4.86 7.64
C ALA A 152 -0.89 -4.90 7.10
N SER A 153 0.13 -4.92 7.98
CA SER A 153 1.54 -4.99 7.58
C SER A 153 1.93 -6.34 6.96
N ILE A 154 1.37 -7.45 7.45
CA ILE A 154 1.60 -8.77 6.84
C ILE A 154 1.11 -8.79 5.40
N LEU A 155 -0.14 -8.33 5.17
CA LEU A 155 -0.70 -8.25 3.83
C LEU A 155 0.10 -7.30 2.94
N TRP A 156 0.44 -6.11 3.44
CA TRP A 156 1.25 -5.13 2.72
C TRP A 156 2.62 -5.68 2.31
N ASN A 157 3.34 -6.31 3.23
CA ASN A 157 4.67 -6.84 2.99
C ASN A 157 4.68 -8.09 2.08
N SER A 158 3.55 -8.77 1.95
CA SER A 158 3.39 -9.88 1.00
C SER A 158 3.29 -9.43 -0.45
N LEU A 159 2.97 -8.16 -0.70
CA LEU A 159 2.74 -7.63 -2.04
C LEU A 159 4.04 -7.28 -2.77
N ARG A 160 4.04 -7.52 -4.07
CA ARG A 160 5.04 -7.04 -5.03
C ARG A 160 4.39 -6.02 -5.96
N LEU A 161 4.40 -4.75 -5.52
CA LEU A 161 3.74 -3.68 -6.25
C LEU A 161 4.41 -3.44 -7.60
N PRO A 162 3.63 -3.09 -8.65
CA PRO A 162 4.18 -2.76 -9.96
C PRO A 162 4.99 -1.47 -9.92
N ASP A 163 5.97 -1.37 -10.79
CA ASP A 163 6.72 -0.14 -11.03
C ASP A 163 5.81 0.86 -11.77
N ALA A 164 5.13 1.70 -10.99
CA ALA A 164 4.19 2.68 -11.51
C ALA A 164 4.89 3.80 -12.32
N ASP A 165 6.16 4.13 -12.00
CA ASP A 165 6.92 5.09 -12.80
C ASP A 165 7.19 4.54 -14.20
N LYS A 166 7.63 3.29 -14.31
CA LYS A 166 7.82 2.61 -15.59
C LYS A 166 6.51 2.51 -16.37
N LEU A 167 5.42 2.11 -15.71
CA LEU A 167 4.10 2.01 -16.35
C LEU A 167 3.61 3.36 -16.86
N SER A 168 3.89 4.45 -16.14
CA SER A 168 3.48 5.81 -16.52
C SER A 168 4.04 6.30 -17.85
N ARG A 169 5.12 5.65 -18.35
CA ARG A 169 5.79 5.96 -19.63
C ARG A 169 5.22 5.16 -20.77
N ARG A 170 4.34 4.21 -20.50
CA ARG A 170 3.75 3.35 -21.51
C ARG A 170 2.65 4.11 -22.26
N GLU A 171 2.78 4.21 -23.56
CA GLU A 171 1.75 4.75 -24.43
C GLU A 171 0.52 3.83 -24.44
N GLY A 172 -0.67 4.43 -24.43
CA GLY A 172 -1.91 3.69 -24.46
C GLY A 172 -2.18 2.84 -23.19
N LEU A 173 -1.56 3.16 -22.04
CA LEU A 173 -1.76 2.44 -20.79
C LEU A 173 -3.25 2.37 -20.42
N THR A 174 -3.73 1.17 -20.09
CA THR A 174 -5.11 0.91 -19.69
C THR A 174 -5.21 0.37 -18.27
N ALA A 175 -6.43 0.36 -17.73
CA ALA A 175 -6.72 -0.25 -16.42
C ALA A 175 -6.38 -1.75 -16.40
N ALA A 176 -6.61 -2.49 -17.50
CA ALA A 176 -6.22 -3.89 -17.61
C ALA A 176 -4.71 -4.09 -17.58
N ASP A 177 -3.93 -3.19 -18.18
CA ASP A 177 -2.46 -3.31 -18.17
C ASP A 177 -1.90 -3.25 -16.75
N LEU A 178 -2.42 -2.34 -15.93
CA LEU A 178 -2.00 -2.24 -14.52
C LEU A 178 -2.41 -3.49 -13.72
N ARG A 179 -3.64 -4.00 -13.92
CA ARG A 179 -4.10 -5.24 -13.26
C ARG A 179 -3.25 -6.44 -13.65
N ARG A 180 -2.99 -6.64 -14.94
CA ARG A 180 -2.13 -7.73 -15.42
C ARG A 180 -0.72 -7.65 -14.85
N GLU A 181 -0.14 -6.45 -14.80
CA GLU A 181 1.20 -6.28 -14.24
C GLU A 181 1.22 -6.57 -12.73
N PHE A 182 0.16 -6.20 -11.99
CA PHE A 182 0.02 -6.56 -10.59
C PHE A 182 -0.11 -8.08 -10.41
N VAL A 183 -1.01 -8.73 -11.13
CA VAL A 183 -1.26 -10.19 -11.06
C VAL A 183 0.00 -10.99 -11.41
N ARG A 184 0.72 -10.58 -12.46
CA ARG A 184 1.99 -11.20 -12.85
C ARG A 184 3.02 -11.24 -11.72
N ARG A 185 3.02 -10.24 -10.85
CA ARG A 185 3.94 -10.12 -9.70
C ARG A 185 3.43 -10.81 -8.44
N ASN A 186 2.14 -11.06 -8.36
CA ASN A 186 1.46 -11.56 -7.16
C ASN A 186 0.63 -12.81 -7.51
N PRO A 187 1.26 -14.00 -7.61
CA PRO A 187 0.54 -15.25 -7.82
C PRO A 187 -0.52 -15.46 -6.75
N GLY A 188 -1.71 -15.89 -7.14
CA GLY A 188 -2.88 -16.02 -6.26
C GLY A 188 -3.90 -14.91 -6.44
N PHE A 189 -3.52 -13.74 -6.98
CA PHE A 189 -4.47 -12.73 -7.41
C PHE A 189 -4.96 -13.01 -8.84
N THR A 190 -6.16 -12.51 -9.12
CA THR A 190 -6.74 -12.42 -10.47
C THR A 190 -7.03 -10.96 -10.80
N GLU A 191 -7.22 -10.62 -12.07
CA GLU A 191 -7.57 -9.24 -12.45
C GLU A 191 -8.87 -8.77 -11.77
N SER A 192 -9.80 -9.70 -11.49
CA SER A 192 -11.05 -9.40 -10.78
C SER A 192 -10.86 -9.07 -9.29
N SER A 193 -9.77 -9.49 -8.68
CA SER A 193 -9.44 -9.17 -7.27
C SER A 193 -8.65 -7.86 -7.09
N VAL A 194 -8.38 -7.15 -8.21
CA VAL A 194 -7.62 -5.88 -8.20
C VAL A 194 -8.52 -4.75 -8.67
N GLY A 195 -9.08 -4.03 -7.72
CA GLY A 195 -9.83 -2.81 -7.95
C GLY A 195 -8.92 -1.61 -8.17
N LEU A 196 -9.40 -0.60 -8.89
CA LEU A 196 -8.70 0.66 -9.14
C LEU A 196 -9.59 1.84 -8.78
N GLN A 197 -9.02 2.83 -8.12
CA GLN A 197 -9.64 4.15 -7.99
C GLN A 197 -8.88 5.15 -8.84
N VAL A 198 -9.62 5.90 -9.63
CA VAL A 198 -9.08 6.93 -10.52
C VAL A 198 -9.79 8.26 -10.26
N SER A 199 -9.11 9.38 -10.55
CA SER A 199 -9.75 10.71 -10.57
C SER A 199 -10.62 10.86 -11.81
N ASN A 200 -11.44 11.93 -11.86
CA ASN A 200 -12.26 12.27 -13.03
C ASN A 200 -11.42 12.45 -14.31
N GLY A 201 -10.13 12.77 -14.19
CA GLY A 201 -9.19 12.87 -15.33
C GLY A 201 -8.51 11.56 -15.70
N GLY A 202 -8.89 10.41 -15.11
CA GLY A 202 -8.31 9.09 -15.37
C GLY A 202 -6.95 8.85 -14.70
N TRP A 203 -6.58 9.66 -13.70
CA TRP A 203 -5.32 9.48 -12.95
C TRP A 203 -5.48 8.44 -11.86
N LEU A 204 -4.53 7.49 -11.79
CA LEU A 204 -4.48 6.48 -10.73
C LEU A 204 -4.36 7.15 -9.36
N ARG A 205 -5.30 6.84 -8.48
CA ARG A 205 -5.29 7.27 -7.08
C ARG A 205 -4.94 6.13 -6.13
N GLU A 206 -5.52 4.93 -6.37
CA GLU A 206 -5.46 3.85 -5.42
C GLU A 206 -5.69 2.49 -6.09
N LEU A 207 -4.98 1.46 -5.63
CA LEU A 207 -5.33 0.06 -5.82
C LEU A 207 -6.21 -0.40 -4.66
N ARG A 208 -7.22 -1.21 -4.93
CA ARG A 208 -8.06 -1.86 -3.93
C ARG A 208 -7.96 -3.36 -4.10
N LEU A 209 -7.25 -4.00 -3.21
CA LEU A 209 -7.00 -5.44 -3.24
C LEU A 209 -8.02 -6.14 -2.37
N CYS A 210 -8.83 -6.99 -3.00
CA CYS A 210 -9.97 -7.60 -2.34
C CYS A 210 -9.62 -8.99 -1.83
N TYR A 211 -9.94 -9.24 -0.57
CA TYR A 211 -9.70 -10.48 0.14
C TYR A 211 -11.00 -11.02 0.75
N ASP A 212 -11.14 -12.32 0.84
CA ASP A 212 -12.18 -12.95 1.63
C ASP A 212 -11.90 -12.86 3.15
N LYS A 213 -12.75 -13.51 3.96
CA LYS A 213 -12.60 -13.52 5.44
C LYS A 213 -11.34 -14.22 5.92
N ASP A 214 -10.74 -15.08 5.11
CA ASP A 214 -9.53 -15.86 5.40
C ASP A 214 -8.27 -15.19 4.79
N PHE A 215 -8.39 -13.95 4.35
CA PHE A 215 -7.36 -13.14 3.69
C PHE A 215 -6.82 -13.76 2.39
N MET A 216 -7.64 -14.53 1.68
CA MET A 216 -7.31 -15.01 0.35
C MET A 216 -7.85 -14.04 -0.72
N PRO A 217 -7.08 -13.77 -1.81
CA PRO A 217 -7.55 -12.90 -2.89
C PRO A 217 -8.90 -13.39 -3.46
N THR A 218 -9.85 -12.48 -3.55
CA THR A 218 -11.22 -12.77 -4.03
C THR A 218 -11.71 -11.68 -4.99
N PRO A 219 -12.65 -11.94 -5.90
CA PRO A 219 -13.19 -10.90 -6.77
C PRO A 219 -13.73 -9.70 -6.01
N CYS A 220 -13.35 -8.51 -6.44
CA CYS A 220 -13.84 -7.25 -5.88
C CYS A 220 -15.33 -7.07 -6.15
N PRO A 221 -16.08 -6.50 -5.20
CA PRO A 221 -17.45 -6.10 -5.46
C PRO A 221 -17.47 -5.00 -6.56
N PRO A 222 -18.59 -4.86 -7.32
CA PRO A 222 -18.67 -3.89 -8.42
C PRO A 222 -18.27 -2.46 -8.03
N ARG A 223 -18.65 -2.02 -6.83
CA ARG A 223 -18.29 -0.68 -6.31
C ARG A 223 -16.80 -0.51 -6.02
N GLY A 224 -16.09 -1.61 -5.72
CA GLY A 224 -14.65 -1.60 -5.42
C GLY A 224 -13.78 -1.79 -6.66
N PHE A 225 -14.33 -2.36 -7.74
CA PHE A 225 -13.55 -2.74 -8.92
C PHE A 225 -13.06 -1.54 -9.75
N GLY A 226 -13.87 -0.49 -9.87
CA GLY A 226 -13.52 0.72 -10.63
C GLY A 226 -13.58 0.55 -12.15
N PRO A 227 -12.72 1.26 -12.93
CA PRO A 227 -12.84 1.30 -14.38
C PRO A 227 -12.65 -0.06 -15.03
N LYS A 228 -13.41 -0.31 -16.11
CA LYS A 228 -13.28 -1.53 -16.94
C LYS A 228 -11.90 -1.59 -17.61
N GLY A 229 -11.49 -2.80 -18.04
CA GLY A 229 -10.14 -3.08 -18.51
C GLY A 229 -9.63 -2.17 -19.63
N ALA A 230 -10.45 -1.86 -20.63
CA ALA A 230 -10.06 -1.03 -21.79
C ALA A 230 -9.99 0.49 -21.50
N VAL A 231 -10.43 0.93 -20.31
CA VAL A 231 -10.42 2.37 -19.97
C VAL A 231 -8.97 2.85 -19.87
N PRO A 232 -8.63 3.97 -20.57
CA PRO A 232 -7.30 4.58 -20.47
C PRO A 232 -6.97 4.97 -19.03
N LEU A 233 -5.73 4.69 -18.64
CA LEU A 233 -5.21 4.98 -17.30
C LEU A 233 -4.01 5.93 -17.41
N LYS A 234 -3.98 6.93 -16.55
CA LYS A 234 -2.83 7.82 -16.37
C LYS A 234 -2.22 7.62 -14.99
N ILE A 235 -0.89 7.68 -14.91
CA ILE A 235 -0.17 7.62 -13.65
C ILE A 235 0.66 8.90 -13.52
N TRP A 236 0.35 9.71 -12.50
CA TRP A 236 1.10 10.93 -12.22
C TRP A 236 2.46 10.58 -11.61
N ARG A 237 3.54 11.07 -12.19
CA ARG A 237 4.91 10.81 -11.68
C ARG A 237 5.34 11.78 -10.60
N GLY A 238 4.97 13.02 -10.72
CA GLY A 238 4.89 14.10 -9.73
C GLY A 238 6.07 14.36 -8.79
N LEU A 239 7.25 13.89 -9.10
CA LEU A 239 8.44 14.09 -8.25
C LEU A 239 9.47 14.96 -8.93
#